data_987254ab0eb97df306e23d3ef59e27d1
#
_entry.id   987254ab0eb97df306e23d3ef59e27d1
#
_cell.length_a   1.000
_cell.length_b   1.000
_cell.length_c   1.000
_cell.angle_alpha   90.00
_cell.angle_beta   90.00
_cell.angle_gamma   90.00
#
_symmetry.space_group_name_H-M   'P 1'
#
loop_
_entity.id
_entity.type
_entity.pdbx_description
1 polymer ?
#
loop_
_entity_poly.entity_id
_entity_poly.type
_entity_poly.pdbx_seq_one_letter_code
_entity_poly.pdbx_strand_id
1 'polypeptide(L)'
;MLKDLFENKEGFKLVCGAGNEDVAEVEKLVTIYSLAGCKFFDVCAKPEIVDAAKRGIKNSGKIEDRYICVSVGIDGDPHITKAFIDNEICISCNACKSICAHDAITYSNGFKIIKERCLGCGQCKNVCPQKAITMESQLIDYKEILPKLIEKGIDCIEFHAISENEEDVDEKWKQINEIFDGLVCISLDRSELGDRKLKQRVERMLKNRAPYSTIIQADGVAMSGNNDEYGTTLQAIATAQLFQNANLPVYIMMSGGTNTKSTELAKLCGVKPHCLAVGSYARKIIKNYLKMDDILENKKALNEAVKIAKALVDISLENMKND
;
A
#
# COMPACT_ATOMS: atom_id res chain seq x y z
N MET A 1 15.92 11.71 9.05
CA MET A 1 14.74 12.15 8.23
C MET A 1 14.24 10.98 7.39
N LEU A 2 13.03 11.06 6.77
CA LEU A 2 12.52 9.96 5.92
C LEU A 2 13.49 9.59 4.79
N LYS A 3 14.17 10.57 4.18
CA LYS A 3 15.19 10.34 3.14
C LYS A 3 16.32 9.42 3.58
N ASP A 4 16.74 9.52 4.84
CA ASP A 4 17.83 8.71 5.37
C ASP A 4 17.53 7.21 5.30
N LEU A 5 16.24 6.82 5.39
CA LEU A 5 15.85 5.42 5.22
C LEU A 5 16.14 4.88 3.82
N PHE A 6 16.00 5.73 2.81
CA PHE A 6 16.29 5.36 1.41
C PHE A 6 17.79 5.39 1.13
N GLU A 7 18.48 6.41 1.57
CA GLU A 7 19.93 6.58 1.38
C GLU A 7 20.73 5.47 2.05
N ASN A 8 20.31 5.04 3.25
CA ASN A 8 20.94 3.97 4.01
C ASN A 8 20.41 2.57 3.67
N LYS A 9 19.48 2.44 2.71
CA LYS A 9 18.78 1.17 2.38
C LYS A 9 18.14 0.52 3.60
N GLU A 10 17.56 1.32 4.50
CA GLU A 10 16.85 0.90 5.70
C GLU A 10 15.33 0.99 5.54
N GLY A 11 14.86 1.20 4.32
CA GLY A 11 13.45 1.39 4.02
C GLY A 11 12.68 0.07 4.01
N PHE A 12 11.88 -0.16 5.05
CA PHE A 12 10.77 -1.11 5.03
C PHE A 12 9.47 -0.34 5.25
N LYS A 13 8.57 -0.37 4.27
CA LYS A 13 7.28 0.30 4.30
C LYS A 13 6.18 -0.74 4.55
N LEU A 14 5.43 -0.58 5.64
CA LEU A 14 4.21 -1.34 5.85
C LEU A 14 3.07 -0.69 5.07
N VAL A 15 2.46 -1.41 4.13
CA VAL A 15 1.25 -0.95 3.43
C VAL A 15 0.03 -1.46 4.19
N CYS A 16 -0.63 -0.58 4.93
CA CYS A 16 -1.90 -0.90 5.59
C CYS A 16 -3.07 -0.97 4.60
N GLY A 17 -2.86 -0.44 3.40
CA GLY A 17 -3.80 -0.47 2.27
C GLY A 17 -4.49 0.87 2.04
N ALA A 18 -4.39 1.39 0.82
CA ALA A 18 -4.99 2.66 0.42
C ALA A 18 -6.53 2.68 0.56
N GLY A 19 -7.18 1.52 0.49
CA GLY A 19 -8.61 1.37 0.73
C GLY A 19 -8.97 0.87 2.14
N ASN A 20 -8.01 0.70 3.05
CA ASN A 20 -8.29 0.22 4.41
C ASN A 20 -8.71 1.38 5.32
N GLU A 21 -9.98 1.40 5.70
CA GLU A 21 -10.58 2.41 6.55
C GLU A 21 -10.97 1.85 7.95
N ASP A 22 -10.51 0.63 8.27
CA ASP A 22 -10.70 0.03 9.59
C ASP A 22 -9.68 0.63 10.58
N VAL A 23 -10.14 1.64 11.34
CA VAL A 23 -9.35 2.37 12.34
C VAL A 23 -8.65 1.43 13.32
N ALA A 24 -9.38 0.39 13.80
CA ALA A 24 -8.85 -0.54 14.79
C ALA A 24 -7.78 -1.46 14.17
N GLU A 25 -7.99 -1.95 12.94
CA GLU A 25 -7.01 -2.78 12.24
C GLU A 25 -5.74 -1.99 11.94
N VAL A 26 -5.86 -0.74 11.46
CA VAL A 26 -4.70 0.13 11.17
C VAL A 26 -3.89 0.41 12.44
N GLU A 27 -4.54 0.74 13.56
CA GLU A 27 -3.87 0.95 14.84
C GLU A 27 -3.10 -0.29 15.31
N LYS A 28 -3.71 -1.48 15.23
CA LYS A 28 -3.06 -2.78 15.55
C LYS A 28 -1.87 -3.05 14.65
N LEU A 29 -2.03 -2.92 13.33
CA LEU A 29 -0.97 -3.13 12.33
C LEU A 29 0.23 -2.23 12.61
N VAL A 30 -0.01 -0.92 12.76
CA VAL A 30 1.05 0.07 13.00
C VAL A 30 1.75 -0.18 14.33
N THR A 31 1.01 -0.55 15.40
CA THR A 31 1.61 -0.89 16.69
C THR A 31 2.55 -2.09 16.57
N ILE A 32 2.07 -3.20 16.00
CA ILE A 32 2.84 -4.45 15.89
C ILE A 32 4.09 -4.23 15.04
N TYR A 33 3.96 -3.60 13.87
CA TYR A 33 5.08 -3.39 12.97
C TYR A 33 6.05 -2.30 13.46
N SER A 34 5.58 -1.28 14.17
CA SER A 34 6.47 -0.30 14.82
C SER A 34 7.33 -0.96 15.90
N LEU A 35 6.75 -1.85 16.73
CA LEU A 35 7.51 -2.68 17.67
C LEU A 35 8.49 -3.61 16.98
N ALA A 36 8.13 -4.14 15.80
CA ALA A 36 8.98 -4.99 14.97
C ALA A 36 10.14 -4.26 14.28
N GLY A 37 10.19 -2.91 14.36
CA GLY A 37 11.27 -2.11 13.78
C GLY A 37 10.91 -1.41 12.46
N CYS A 38 9.68 -1.57 11.95
CA CYS A 38 9.22 -0.81 10.80
C CYS A 38 9.17 0.69 11.15
N LYS A 39 9.64 1.53 10.22
CA LYS A 39 9.71 2.98 10.40
C LYS A 39 8.81 3.76 9.43
N PHE A 40 8.26 3.14 8.41
CA PHE A 40 7.51 3.79 7.36
C PHE A 40 6.16 3.09 7.13
N PHE A 41 5.06 3.83 7.26
CA PHE A 41 3.69 3.31 7.26
C PHE A 41 2.88 4.00 6.19
N ASP A 42 2.23 3.22 5.34
CA ASP A 42 1.32 3.72 4.32
C ASP A 42 -0.13 3.42 4.69
N VAL A 43 -0.96 4.45 4.66
CA VAL A 43 -2.35 4.39 5.10
C VAL A 43 -3.29 5.10 4.12
N CYS A 44 -4.58 4.83 4.24
CA CYS A 44 -5.63 5.53 3.50
C CYS A 44 -5.61 7.04 3.78
N ALA A 45 -5.86 7.85 2.75
CA ALA A 45 -5.88 9.33 2.82
C ALA A 45 -7.13 9.87 3.54
N LYS A 46 -7.32 9.44 4.80
CA LYS A 46 -8.39 9.89 5.69
C LYS A 46 -7.84 10.35 7.03
N PRO A 47 -8.31 11.49 7.57
CA PRO A 47 -7.83 12.04 8.84
C PRO A 47 -7.90 11.06 10.01
N GLU A 48 -8.99 10.29 10.13
CA GLU A 48 -9.19 9.30 11.18
C GLU A 48 -8.23 8.11 11.08
N ILE A 49 -7.78 7.78 9.87
CA ILE A 49 -6.82 6.70 9.63
C ILE A 49 -5.39 7.16 9.92
N VAL A 50 -5.04 8.40 9.59
CA VAL A 50 -3.77 9.01 10.03
C VAL A 50 -3.71 9.07 11.55
N ASP A 51 -4.80 9.44 12.22
CA ASP A 51 -4.87 9.43 13.69
C ASP A 51 -4.71 8.01 14.26
N ALA A 52 -5.29 6.99 13.64
CA ALA A 52 -5.11 5.59 14.02
C ALA A 52 -3.64 5.16 13.91
N ALA A 53 -2.97 5.51 12.79
CA ALA A 53 -1.55 5.23 12.62
C ALA A 53 -0.69 5.91 13.70
N LYS A 54 -0.98 7.17 14.03
CA LYS A 54 -0.30 7.90 15.11
C LYS A 54 -0.51 7.25 16.48
N ARG A 55 -1.74 6.79 16.78
CA ARG A 55 -1.97 6.03 18.02
C ARG A 55 -1.17 4.75 18.04
N GLY A 56 -1.11 4.02 16.91
CA GLY A 56 -0.32 2.81 16.77
C GLY A 56 1.18 3.06 17.02
N ILE A 57 1.74 4.13 16.46
CA ILE A 57 3.11 4.56 16.74
C ILE A 57 3.29 4.87 18.22
N LYS A 58 2.38 5.63 18.83
CA LYS A 58 2.42 5.98 20.26
C LYS A 58 2.35 4.73 21.16
N ASN A 59 1.47 3.78 20.86
CA ASN A 59 1.31 2.53 21.61
C ASN A 59 2.58 1.67 21.58
N SER A 60 3.37 1.76 20.51
CA SER A 60 4.66 1.07 20.44
C SER A 60 5.75 1.66 21.35
N GLY A 61 5.56 2.88 21.87
CA GLY A 61 6.60 3.63 22.60
C GLY A 61 7.77 4.08 21.71
N LYS A 62 7.69 3.86 20.41
CA LYS A 62 8.72 4.20 19.40
C LYS A 62 8.26 5.40 18.58
N ILE A 63 8.29 6.60 19.14
CA ILE A 63 7.75 7.81 18.50
C ILE A 63 8.75 8.39 17.48
N GLU A 64 10.04 8.32 17.79
CA GLU A 64 11.10 8.87 16.96
C GLU A 64 11.32 8.02 15.70
N ASP A 65 11.70 8.66 14.59
CA ASP A 65 12.00 8.03 13.31
C ASP A 65 10.85 7.17 12.74
N ARG A 66 9.60 7.63 12.92
CA ARG A 66 8.41 7.00 12.35
C ARG A 66 7.72 7.97 11.39
N TYR A 67 7.44 7.47 10.19
CA TYR A 67 6.97 8.27 9.08
C TYR A 67 5.65 7.72 8.54
N ILE A 68 4.73 8.60 8.21
CA ILE A 68 3.41 8.26 7.69
C ILE A 68 3.30 8.74 6.24
N CYS A 69 2.99 7.80 5.35
CA CYS A 69 2.58 8.04 3.97
C CYS A 69 1.05 7.93 3.87
N VAL A 70 0.44 8.74 3.04
CA VAL A 70 -0.96 8.59 2.66
C VAL A 70 -1.07 8.31 1.17
N SER A 71 -1.91 7.34 0.80
CA SER A 71 -2.11 6.96 -0.59
C SER A 71 -3.34 7.64 -1.17
N VAL A 72 -3.17 8.27 -2.33
CA VAL A 72 -4.24 8.87 -3.13
C VAL A 72 -4.24 8.30 -4.54
N GLY A 73 -5.41 8.17 -5.13
CA GLY A 73 -5.60 7.58 -6.45
C GLY A 73 -6.49 8.42 -7.35
N ILE A 74 -6.59 8.01 -8.59
CA ILE A 74 -7.41 8.62 -9.64
C ILE A 74 -8.59 7.72 -10.01
N ASP A 75 -9.50 8.20 -10.84
CA ASP A 75 -10.64 7.39 -11.27
C ASP A 75 -10.17 6.11 -11.97
N GLY A 76 -10.82 4.99 -11.61
CA GLY A 76 -10.43 3.65 -12.08
C GLY A 76 -9.34 2.96 -11.27
N ASP A 77 -8.67 3.64 -10.33
CA ASP A 77 -7.70 3.00 -9.44
C ASP A 77 -8.39 1.98 -8.53
N PRO A 78 -8.02 0.69 -8.59
CA PRO A 78 -8.61 -0.35 -7.75
C PRO A 78 -8.49 -0.06 -6.25
N HIS A 79 -7.43 0.63 -5.83
CA HIS A 79 -7.15 0.88 -4.41
C HIS A 79 -8.12 1.88 -3.75
N ILE A 80 -8.77 2.73 -4.56
CA ILE A 80 -9.81 3.64 -4.06
C ILE A 80 -11.23 3.17 -4.42
N THR A 81 -11.39 1.94 -4.92
CA THR A 81 -12.69 1.36 -5.26
C THR A 81 -13.27 0.58 -4.08
N LYS A 82 -14.59 0.56 -3.98
CA LYS A 82 -15.33 -0.28 -3.04
C LYS A 82 -16.33 -1.16 -3.81
N ALA A 83 -16.54 -2.37 -3.32
CA ALA A 83 -17.57 -3.23 -3.86
C ALA A 83 -18.95 -2.78 -3.40
N PHE A 84 -19.93 -2.94 -4.27
CA PHE A 84 -21.36 -2.79 -3.98
C PHE A 84 -22.10 -4.07 -4.39
N ILE A 85 -23.07 -4.53 -3.58
CA ILE A 85 -23.87 -5.72 -3.87
C ILE A 85 -25.33 -5.30 -4.13
N ASP A 86 -25.81 -5.61 -5.33
CA ASP A 86 -27.22 -5.50 -5.67
C ASP A 86 -27.98 -6.72 -5.13
N ASN A 87 -28.76 -6.51 -4.08
CA ASN A 87 -29.52 -7.57 -3.46
C ASN A 87 -30.80 -7.96 -4.22
N GLU A 88 -31.22 -7.21 -5.25
CA GLU A 88 -32.37 -7.57 -6.08
C GLU A 88 -32.05 -8.75 -7.00
N ILE A 89 -30.81 -8.83 -7.48
CA ILE A 89 -30.33 -9.91 -8.35
C ILE A 89 -29.45 -10.92 -7.63
N CYS A 90 -29.10 -10.68 -6.37
CA CYS A 90 -28.26 -11.56 -5.57
C CYS A 90 -29.02 -12.83 -5.12
N ILE A 91 -28.52 -14.00 -5.52
CA ILE A 91 -29.09 -15.32 -5.16
C ILE A 91 -28.57 -15.87 -3.82
N SER A 92 -27.85 -15.10 -3.05
CA SER A 92 -27.32 -15.47 -1.71
C SER A 92 -26.44 -16.74 -1.69
N CYS A 93 -25.67 -17.00 -2.74
CA CYS A 93 -24.83 -18.21 -2.89
C CYS A 93 -23.58 -18.24 -2.00
N ASN A 94 -23.28 -17.18 -1.28
CA ASN A 94 -22.12 -17.03 -0.36
C ASN A 94 -20.71 -17.03 -1.01
N ALA A 95 -20.59 -17.16 -2.33
CA ALA A 95 -19.28 -17.23 -3.02
C ALA A 95 -18.42 -16.00 -2.73
N CYS A 96 -19.02 -14.79 -2.78
CA CYS A 96 -18.32 -13.53 -2.51
C CYS A 96 -17.78 -13.43 -1.08
N LYS A 97 -18.52 -13.90 -0.08
CA LYS A 97 -18.06 -13.90 1.32
C LYS A 97 -16.91 -14.87 1.53
N SER A 98 -17.00 -16.07 0.94
CA SER A 98 -15.98 -17.11 1.08
C SER A 98 -14.62 -16.72 0.48
N ILE A 99 -14.61 -15.90 -0.59
CA ILE A 99 -13.37 -15.46 -1.25
C ILE A 99 -12.77 -14.20 -0.60
N CYS A 100 -13.52 -13.46 0.22
CA CYS A 100 -13.06 -12.19 0.77
C CYS A 100 -11.98 -12.40 1.84
N ALA A 101 -10.73 -12.08 1.49
CA ALA A 101 -9.59 -12.20 2.39
C ALA A 101 -9.61 -11.19 3.56
N HIS A 102 -10.44 -10.12 3.45
CA HIS A 102 -10.51 -9.00 4.39
C HIS A 102 -11.73 -9.06 5.30
N ASP A 103 -12.49 -10.15 5.27
CA ASP A 103 -13.75 -10.31 6.03
C ASP A 103 -14.71 -9.10 5.85
N ALA A 104 -14.68 -8.47 4.66
CA ALA A 104 -15.43 -7.26 4.33
C ALA A 104 -16.87 -7.54 3.88
N ILE A 105 -17.34 -8.81 3.89
CA ILE A 105 -18.68 -9.18 3.43
C ILE A 105 -19.42 -9.87 4.56
N THR A 106 -20.55 -9.30 4.95
CA THR A 106 -21.43 -9.84 5.98
C THR A 106 -22.82 -10.16 5.42
N TYR A 107 -23.58 -10.99 6.13
CA TYR A 107 -24.95 -11.33 5.82
C TYR A 107 -25.87 -10.91 6.98
N SER A 108 -26.83 -10.03 6.67
CA SER A 108 -27.89 -9.61 7.57
C SER A 108 -29.04 -9.09 6.72
N ASN A 109 -30.10 -9.89 6.53
CA ASN A 109 -31.18 -9.60 5.57
C ASN A 109 -30.67 -9.26 4.15
N GLY A 110 -29.71 -10.05 3.65
CA GLY A 110 -28.97 -9.84 2.41
C GLY A 110 -27.49 -9.62 2.66
N PHE A 111 -26.69 -9.78 1.59
CA PHE A 111 -25.25 -9.52 1.67
C PHE A 111 -24.97 -8.02 1.68
N LYS A 112 -24.02 -7.61 2.53
CA LYS A 112 -23.58 -6.22 2.66
C LYS A 112 -22.06 -6.15 2.66
N ILE A 113 -21.51 -5.07 2.09
CA ILE A 113 -20.09 -4.72 2.16
C ILE A 113 -19.85 -3.86 3.39
N ILE A 114 -18.88 -4.27 4.21
CA ILE A 114 -18.29 -3.44 5.25
C ILE A 114 -17.25 -2.56 4.52
N LYS A 115 -17.64 -1.33 4.19
CA LYS A 115 -16.84 -0.45 3.31
C LYS A 115 -15.46 -0.19 3.88
N GLU A 116 -15.36 -0.06 5.20
CA GLU A 116 -14.12 0.21 5.92
C GLU A 116 -13.06 -0.89 5.72
N ARG A 117 -13.49 -2.14 5.53
CA ARG A 117 -12.63 -3.31 5.30
C ARG A 117 -12.44 -3.65 3.82
N CYS A 118 -13.23 -3.07 2.93
CA CYS A 118 -13.15 -3.38 1.50
C CYS A 118 -11.94 -2.68 0.87
N LEU A 119 -10.99 -3.47 0.35
CA LEU A 119 -9.79 -2.95 -0.33
C LEU A 119 -9.93 -2.84 -1.85
N GLY A 120 -11.13 -2.97 -2.40
CA GLY A 120 -11.35 -2.79 -3.84
C GLY A 120 -10.77 -3.88 -4.75
N CYS A 121 -10.30 -5.00 -4.22
CA CYS A 121 -9.57 -6.03 -4.99
C CYS A 121 -10.39 -6.76 -6.08
N GLY A 122 -11.71 -6.57 -6.13
CA GLY A 122 -12.59 -7.12 -7.17
C GLY A 122 -12.86 -8.64 -7.12
N GLN A 123 -12.23 -9.41 -6.23
CA GLN A 123 -12.37 -10.88 -6.18
C GLN A 123 -13.81 -11.33 -6.02
N CYS A 124 -14.59 -10.63 -5.19
CA CYS A 124 -16.01 -10.91 -5.01
C CYS A 124 -16.83 -10.72 -6.28
N LYS A 125 -16.50 -9.70 -7.09
CA LYS A 125 -17.11 -9.45 -8.40
C LYS A 125 -16.82 -10.61 -9.37
N ASN A 126 -15.57 -11.07 -9.40
CA ASN A 126 -15.12 -12.11 -10.34
C ASN A 126 -15.80 -13.47 -10.08
N VAL A 127 -16.10 -13.80 -8.83
CA VAL A 127 -16.74 -15.08 -8.45
C VAL A 127 -18.27 -15.01 -8.43
N CYS A 128 -18.87 -13.84 -8.65
CA CYS A 128 -20.33 -13.69 -8.57
C CYS A 128 -21.02 -14.23 -9.84
N PRO A 129 -21.78 -15.35 -9.76
CA PRO A 129 -22.40 -15.97 -10.94
C PRO A 129 -23.50 -15.10 -11.55
N GLN A 130 -24.15 -14.25 -10.74
CA GLN A 130 -25.21 -13.34 -11.17
C GLN A 130 -24.70 -11.96 -11.57
N LYS A 131 -23.38 -11.70 -11.47
CA LYS A 131 -22.81 -10.37 -11.68
C LYS A 131 -23.48 -9.27 -10.81
N ALA A 132 -23.97 -9.65 -9.64
CA ALA A 132 -24.63 -8.77 -8.68
C ALA A 132 -23.66 -7.82 -7.95
N ILE A 133 -22.39 -7.79 -8.30
CA ILE A 133 -21.37 -6.98 -7.62
C ILE A 133 -20.73 -6.02 -8.61
N THR A 134 -20.83 -4.74 -8.29
CA THR A 134 -20.16 -3.64 -8.99
C THR A 134 -19.01 -3.10 -8.15
N MET A 135 -18.10 -2.38 -8.80
CA MET A 135 -17.01 -1.65 -8.13
C MET A 135 -17.23 -0.17 -8.40
N GLU A 136 -17.16 0.64 -7.35
CA GLU A 136 -17.41 2.08 -7.39
C GLU A 136 -16.20 2.83 -6.86
N SER A 137 -15.67 3.78 -7.65
CA SER A 137 -14.56 4.64 -7.23
C SER A 137 -15.01 5.60 -6.13
N GLN A 138 -14.16 5.75 -5.12
CA GLN A 138 -14.35 6.70 -4.02
C GLN A 138 -13.38 7.88 -4.24
N LEU A 139 -13.74 8.75 -5.18
CA LEU A 139 -12.93 9.93 -5.51
C LEU A 139 -12.87 10.90 -4.34
N ILE A 140 -11.71 11.49 -4.12
CA ILE A 140 -11.47 12.51 -3.10
C ILE A 140 -11.00 13.82 -3.76
N ASP A 141 -11.39 14.94 -3.21
CA ASP A 141 -10.84 16.24 -3.61
C ASP A 141 -9.49 16.46 -2.91
N TYR A 142 -8.40 16.45 -3.69
CA TYR A 142 -7.05 16.64 -3.17
C TYR A 142 -6.87 18.00 -2.51
N LYS A 143 -7.50 19.06 -3.05
CA LYS A 143 -7.41 20.42 -2.49
C LYS A 143 -8.10 20.54 -1.13
N GLU A 144 -9.09 19.70 -0.88
CA GLU A 144 -9.79 19.63 0.39
C GLU A 144 -9.07 18.76 1.42
N ILE A 145 -8.64 17.55 0.99
CA ILE A 145 -8.17 16.52 1.93
C ILE A 145 -6.68 16.67 2.28
N LEU A 146 -5.81 16.94 1.29
CA LEU A 146 -4.37 16.97 1.52
C LEU A 146 -3.93 18.02 2.56
N PRO A 147 -4.44 19.27 2.56
CA PRO A 147 -4.09 20.22 3.61
C PRO A 147 -4.39 19.71 5.02
N LYS A 148 -5.55 19.05 5.22
CA LYS A 148 -5.94 18.47 6.52
C LYS A 148 -4.99 17.35 6.95
N LEU A 149 -4.49 16.55 6.01
CA LEU A 149 -3.55 15.47 6.29
C LEU A 149 -2.14 16.01 6.58
N ILE A 150 -1.73 17.05 5.86
CA ILE A 150 -0.45 17.77 6.11
C ILE A 150 -0.45 18.38 7.51
N GLU A 151 -1.53 19.04 7.92
CA GLU A 151 -1.69 19.56 9.29
C GLU A 151 -1.60 18.47 10.35
N LYS A 152 -2.04 17.24 10.02
CA LYS A 152 -1.82 16.06 10.87
C LYS A 152 -0.38 15.55 10.84
N GLY A 153 0.52 16.13 10.05
CA GLY A 153 1.94 15.78 10.01
C GLY A 153 2.18 14.43 9.33
N ILE A 154 1.72 14.28 8.10
CA ILE A 154 2.17 13.22 7.18
C ILE A 154 3.54 13.58 6.61
N ASP A 155 4.35 12.58 6.26
CA ASP A 155 5.72 12.74 5.78
C ASP A 155 5.87 12.47 4.28
N CYS A 156 4.90 11.78 3.68
CA CYS A 156 4.91 11.36 2.29
C CYS A 156 3.49 11.26 1.73
N ILE A 157 3.36 11.53 0.44
CA ILE A 157 2.14 11.24 -0.32
C ILE A 157 2.49 10.17 -1.35
N GLU A 158 1.72 9.08 -1.42
CA GLU A 158 1.78 8.11 -2.51
C GLU A 158 0.67 8.41 -3.51
N PHE A 159 1.05 8.63 -4.74
CA PHE A 159 0.14 8.86 -5.85
C PHE A 159 0.09 7.62 -6.74
N HIS A 160 -1.07 7.01 -6.85
CA HIS A 160 -1.31 5.89 -7.75
C HIS A 160 -1.54 6.43 -9.17
N ALA A 161 -0.46 6.50 -9.95
CA ALA A 161 -0.48 6.98 -11.33
C ALA A 161 -0.79 5.84 -12.32
N ILE A 162 -1.77 4.99 -11.98
CA ILE A 162 -2.18 3.80 -12.75
C ILE A 162 -3.46 4.15 -13.50
N SER A 163 -3.33 4.71 -14.70
CA SER A 163 -4.42 5.01 -15.63
C SER A 163 -3.87 5.28 -17.02
N GLU A 164 -4.64 5.00 -18.05
CA GLU A 164 -4.32 5.43 -19.43
C GLU A 164 -4.61 6.91 -19.69
N ASN A 165 -5.40 7.56 -18.83
CA ASN A 165 -5.75 8.97 -18.96
C ASN A 165 -4.59 9.86 -18.45
N GLU A 166 -3.69 10.24 -19.36
CA GLU A 166 -2.52 11.08 -19.05
C GLU A 166 -2.89 12.48 -18.57
N GLU A 167 -4.01 13.04 -19.04
CA GLU A 167 -4.47 14.39 -18.63
C GLU A 167 -4.88 14.41 -17.17
N ASP A 168 -5.62 13.40 -16.73
CA ASP A 168 -6.03 13.26 -15.33
C ASP A 168 -4.81 13.01 -14.41
N VAL A 169 -3.88 12.15 -14.84
CA VAL A 169 -2.61 11.92 -14.12
C VAL A 169 -1.83 13.21 -13.96
N ASP A 170 -1.68 14.00 -15.04
CA ASP A 170 -0.90 15.24 -15.01
C ASP A 170 -1.59 16.33 -14.17
N GLU A 171 -2.93 16.41 -14.22
CA GLU A 171 -3.70 17.35 -13.39
C GLU A 171 -3.56 17.03 -11.91
N LYS A 172 -3.77 15.76 -11.51
CA LYS A 172 -3.65 15.33 -10.12
C LYS A 172 -2.22 15.46 -9.61
N TRP A 173 -1.24 15.11 -10.44
CA TRP A 173 0.17 15.31 -10.12
C TRP A 173 0.52 16.78 -9.85
N LYS A 174 0.01 17.69 -10.68
CA LYS A 174 0.16 19.12 -10.49
C LYS A 174 -0.45 19.57 -9.16
N GLN A 175 -1.68 19.14 -8.84
CA GLN A 175 -2.34 19.48 -7.58
C GLN A 175 -1.52 19.03 -6.36
N ILE A 176 -0.96 17.81 -6.38
CA ILE A 176 -0.10 17.31 -5.30
C ILE A 176 1.12 18.22 -5.12
N ASN A 177 1.82 18.56 -6.23
CA ASN A 177 3.02 19.40 -6.16
C ASN A 177 2.76 20.86 -5.76
N GLU A 178 1.56 21.39 -5.99
CA GLU A 178 1.16 22.71 -5.51
C GLU A 178 0.87 22.75 -4.01
N ILE A 179 0.52 21.61 -3.42
CA ILE A 179 0.07 21.50 -2.02
C ILE A 179 1.17 20.94 -1.10
N PHE A 180 2.08 20.11 -1.62
CA PHE A 180 3.01 19.35 -0.80
C PHE A 180 4.44 19.37 -1.35
N ASP A 181 5.38 19.90 -0.56
CA ASP A 181 6.80 20.04 -0.91
C ASP A 181 7.66 18.83 -0.45
N GLY A 182 7.08 17.88 0.28
CA GLY A 182 7.78 16.71 0.82
C GLY A 182 8.12 15.64 -0.21
N LEU A 183 8.53 14.47 0.29
CA LEU A 183 8.72 13.29 -0.54
C LEU A 183 7.40 12.81 -1.11
N VAL A 184 7.34 12.61 -2.43
CA VAL A 184 6.18 12.02 -3.10
C VAL A 184 6.57 10.69 -3.72
N CYS A 185 5.74 9.68 -3.51
CA CYS A 185 5.87 8.37 -4.11
C CYS A 185 4.94 8.28 -5.33
N ILE A 186 5.45 7.83 -6.46
CA ILE A 186 4.66 7.51 -7.65
C ILE A 186 4.55 5.99 -7.74
N SER A 187 3.34 5.47 -7.50
CA SER A 187 3.03 4.04 -7.64
C SER A 187 2.70 3.74 -9.10
N LEU A 188 3.40 2.78 -9.68
CA LEU A 188 3.36 2.43 -11.09
C LEU A 188 3.50 0.92 -11.26
N ASP A 189 2.67 0.35 -12.12
CA ASP A 189 2.80 -1.00 -12.59
C ASP A 189 2.88 -1.07 -14.14
N ARG A 190 3.08 -2.26 -14.67
CA ARG A 190 3.23 -2.49 -16.12
C ARG A 190 1.96 -3.03 -16.77
N SER A 191 0.83 -3.04 -16.06
CA SER A 191 -0.43 -3.62 -16.55
C SER A 191 -1.08 -2.78 -17.65
N GLU A 192 -1.10 -1.46 -17.50
CA GLU A 192 -1.78 -0.52 -18.38
C GLU A 192 -0.86 0.06 -19.46
N LEU A 193 0.41 0.29 -19.12
CA LEU A 193 1.38 0.94 -20.01
C LEU A 193 2.59 0.05 -20.27
N GLY A 194 3.02 0.00 -21.52
CA GLY A 194 4.31 -0.60 -21.86
C GLY A 194 5.50 0.25 -21.36
N ASP A 195 6.66 -0.38 -21.20
CA ASP A 195 7.88 0.19 -20.62
C ASP A 195 8.24 1.59 -21.12
N ARG A 196 8.11 1.82 -22.43
CA ARG A 196 8.42 3.12 -23.04
C ARG A 196 7.50 4.23 -22.56
N LYS A 197 6.19 3.99 -22.55
CA LYS A 197 5.20 4.98 -22.11
C LYS A 197 5.34 5.24 -20.62
N LEU A 198 5.58 4.20 -19.83
CA LEU A 198 5.76 4.29 -18.39
C LEU A 198 6.99 5.16 -18.04
N LYS A 199 8.12 4.93 -18.73
CA LYS A 199 9.32 5.77 -18.58
C LYS A 199 9.06 7.22 -18.97
N GLN A 200 8.39 7.47 -20.11
CA GLN A 200 8.05 8.82 -20.58
C GLN A 200 7.13 9.56 -19.57
N ARG A 201 6.17 8.86 -18.97
CA ARG A 201 5.31 9.40 -17.91
C ARG A 201 6.16 9.87 -16.73
N VAL A 202 7.01 9.02 -16.20
CA VAL A 202 7.86 9.37 -15.05
C VAL A 202 8.81 10.54 -15.40
N GLU A 203 9.45 10.53 -16.55
CA GLU A 203 10.32 11.63 -17.00
C GLU A 203 9.56 12.97 -17.09
N ARG A 204 8.29 12.93 -17.53
CA ARG A 204 7.42 14.11 -17.56
C ARG A 204 7.05 14.61 -16.14
N MET A 205 6.68 13.69 -15.26
CA MET A 205 6.32 14.00 -13.88
C MET A 205 7.50 14.58 -13.07
N LEU A 206 8.72 14.17 -13.40
CA LEU A 206 9.94 14.63 -12.70
C LEU A 206 10.43 16.02 -13.14
N LYS A 207 9.96 16.60 -14.23
CA LYS A 207 10.49 17.86 -14.80
C LYS A 207 10.62 19.00 -13.80
N ASN A 208 9.69 19.10 -12.85
CA ASN A 208 9.65 20.18 -11.86
C ASN A 208 9.95 19.69 -10.43
N ARG A 209 10.54 18.49 -10.29
CA ARG A 209 10.90 17.92 -8.99
C ARG A 209 12.41 18.04 -8.77
N ALA A 210 12.78 18.38 -7.54
CA ALA A 210 14.19 18.35 -7.14
C ALA A 210 14.74 16.91 -7.19
N PRO A 211 16.03 16.72 -7.50
CA PRO A 211 16.66 15.40 -7.42
C PRO A 211 16.41 14.74 -6.07
N TYR A 212 16.08 13.44 -6.11
CA TYR A 212 15.81 12.62 -4.92
C TYR A 212 14.70 13.20 -3.99
N SER A 213 13.71 13.89 -4.58
CA SER A 213 12.48 14.29 -3.92
C SER A 213 11.29 13.39 -4.29
N THR A 214 11.54 12.38 -5.12
CA THR A 214 10.51 11.45 -5.61
C THR A 214 10.96 10.01 -5.43
N ILE A 215 10.03 9.17 -5.04
CA ILE A 215 10.18 7.73 -4.94
C ILE A 215 9.38 7.11 -6.08
N ILE A 216 9.99 6.19 -6.84
CA ILE A 216 9.25 5.32 -7.76
C ILE A 216 8.91 4.05 -7.01
N GLN A 217 7.63 3.83 -6.78
CA GLN A 217 7.13 2.57 -6.27
C GLN A 217 6.86 1.65 -7.46
N ALA A 218 7.75 0.70 -7.63
CA ALA A 218 7.68 -0.31 -8.67
C ALA A 218 6.75 -1.43 -8.23
N ASP A 219 5.50 -1.37 -8.67
CA ASP A 219 4.51 -2.35 -8.32
C ASP A 219 4.53 -3.56 -9.24
N GLY A 220 4.36 -4.73 -8.62
CA GLY A 220 4.00 -5.96 -9.30
C GLY A 220 2.49 -6.14 -9.31
N VAL A 221 2.03 -7.35 -9.62
CA VAL A 221 0.61 -7.68 -9.54
C VAL A 221 0.20 -7.83 -8.08
N ALA A 222 -0.89 -7.18 -7.70
CA ALA A 222 -1.40 -7.23 -6.33
C ALA A 222 -1.61 -8.67 -5.85
N MET A 223 -1.13 -8.98 -4.62
CA MET A 223 -1.32 -10.29 -3.98
C MET A 223 -2.78 -10.61 -3.66
N SER A 224 -3.64 -9.61 -3.57
CA SER A 224 -5.05 -9.80 -3.24
C SER A 224 -5.73 -10.70 -4.29
N GLY A 225 -5.98 -11.96 -3.89
CA GLY A 225 -6.57 -12.98 -4.76
C GLY A 225 -5.60 -13.69 -5.71
N ASN A 226 -4.30 -13.48 -5.59
CA ASN A 226 -3.28 -14.21 -6.31
C ASN A 226 -2.47 -15.09 -5.33
N ASN A 227 -2.22 -16.35 -5.72
CA ASN A 227 -1.43 -17.31 -4.92
C ASN A 227 0.00 -17.47 -5.44
N ASP A 228 0.37 -16.83 -6.54
CA ASP A 228 1.71 -16.88 -7.11
C ASP A 228 2.61 -15.79 -6.49
N GLU A 229 3.16 -16.09 -5.33
CA GLU A 229 4.07 -15.20 -4.59
C GLU A 229 5.38 -14.90 -5.35
N TYR A 230 5.83 -15.81 -6.21
CA TYR A 230 7.03 -15.60 -7.03
C TYR A 230 6.73 -14.76 -8.27
N GLY A 231 5.69 -15.08 -9.00
CA GLY A 231 5.31 -14.37 -10.23
C GLY A 231 5.01 -12.91 -9.96
N THR A 232 4.28 -12.60 -8.88
CA THR A 232 4.00 -11.21 -8.48
C THR A 232 5.25 -10.45 -8.08
N THR A 233 6.16 -11.06 -7.32
CA THR A 233 7.44 -10.47 -6.94
C THR A 233 8.35 -10.22 -8.15
N LEU A 234 8.43 -11.13 -9.10
CA LEU A 234 9.24 -10.95 -10.31
C LEU A 234 8.74 -9.77 -11.18
N GLN A 235 7.46 -9.50 -11.19
CA GLN A 235 6.91 -8.33 -11.86
C GLN A 235 7.34 -7.01 -11.19
N ALA A 236 7.32 -6.95 -9.86
CA ALA A 236 7.84 -5.79 -9.12
C ALA A 236 9.33 -5.57 -9.39
N ILE A 237 10.12 -6.65 -9.43
CA ILE A 237 11.55 -6.61 -9.78
C ILE A 237 11.76 -6.08 -11.19
N ALA A 238 10.99 -6.57 -12.18
CA ALA A 238 11.10 -6.11 -13.57
C ALA A 238 10.75 -4.63 -13.72
N THR A 239 9.75 -4.13 -12.98
CA THR A 239 9.40 -2.71 -12.94
C THR A 239 10.52 -1.89 -12.28
N ALA A 240 11.07 -2.35 -11.17
CA ALA A 240 12.20 -1.70 -10.51
C ALA A 240 13.45 -1.66 -11.39
N GLN A 241 13.75 -2.74 -12.12
CA GLN A 241 14.86 -2.80 -13.06
C GLN A 241 14.74 -1.80 -14.21
N LEU A 242 13.53 -1.59 -14.72
CA LEU A 242 13.26 -0.56 -15.74
C LEU A 242 13.73 0.82 -15.27
N PHE A 243 13.36 1.21 -14.05
CA PHE A 243 13.71 2.52 -13.51
C PHE A 243 15.16 2.60 -13.01
N GLN A 244 15.73 1.51 -12.50
CA GLN A 244 17.17 1.44 -12.21
C GLN A 244 17.99 1.70 -13.45
N ASN A 245 17.65 1.07 -14.59
CA ASN A 245 18.34 1.26 -15.86
C ASN A 245 18.10 2.64 -16.50
N ALA A 246 17.03 3.32 -16.11
CA ALA A 246 16.73 4.67 -16.57
C ALA A 246 17.66 5.75 -15.95
N ASN A 247 18.36 5.43 -14.86
CA ASN A 247 19.31 6.33 -14.19
C ASN A 247 18.70 7.70 -13.80
N LEU A 248 17.44 7.71 -13.38
CA LEU A 248 16.74 8.92 -12.95
C LEU A 248 17.15 9.29 -11.52
N PRO A 249 17.14 10.59 -11.15
CA PRO A 249 17.49 11.04 -9.80
C PRO A 249 16.32 10.81 -8.81
N VAL A 250 15.97 9.55 -8.58
CA VAL A 250 14.85 9.09 -7.75
C VAL A 250 15.27 7.95 -6.83
N TYR A 251 14.51 7.73 -5.78
CA TYR A 251 14.58 6.48 -5.02
C TYR A 251 13.69 5.43 -5.67
N ILE A 252 14.07 4.16 -5.57
CA ILE A 252 13.30 3.02 -6.08
C ILE A 252 12.84 2.18 -4.90
N MET A 253 11.55 1.93 -4.83
CA MET A 253 10.91 1.07 -3.85
C MET A 253 10.15 -0.04 -4.57
N MET A 254 10.36 -1.29 -4.19
CA MET A 254 9.58 -2.40 -4.71
C MET A 254 8.31 -2.58 -3.88
N SER A 255 7.19 -2.85 -4.54
CA SER A 255 5.88 -3.09 -3.94
C SER A 255 5.03 -4.03 -4.81
N GLY A 256 3.80 -4.29 -4.38
CA GLY A 256 2.86 -5.13 -5.15
C GLY A 256 3.32 -6.58 -5.31
N GLY A 257 2.76 -7.49 -4.50
CA GLY A 257 3.14 -8.90 -4.49
C GLY A 257 4.42 -9.24 -3.76
N THR A 258 4.94 -8.33 -2.97
CA THR A 258 6.17 -8.49 -2.18
C THR A 258 5.96 -9.34 -0.93
N ASN A 259 7.00 -10.09 -0.55
CA ASN A 259 7.03 -11.04 0.57
C ASN A 259 8.47 -11.26 1.07
N THR A 260 8.72 -12.28 1.90
CA THR A 260 10.04 -12.60 2.47
C THR A 260 11.12 -12.92 1.43
N LYS A 261 10.77 -13.23 0.18
CA LYS A 261 11.72 -13.57 -0.90
C LYS A 261 12.06 -12.40 -1.80
N SER A 262 11.38 -11.28 -1.64
CA SER A 262 11.44 -10.19 -2.62
C SER A 262 12.82 -9.56 -2.73
N THR A 263 13.48 -9.30 -1.60
CA THR A 263 14.83 -8.68 -1.60
C THR A 263 15.92 -9.65 -2.02
N GLU A 264 15.80 -10.95 -1.65
CA GLU A 264 16.69 -12.00 -2.13
C GLU A 264 16.62 -12.15 -3.66
N LEU A 265 15.41 -12.22 -4.21
CA LEU A 265 15.19 -12.31 -5.66
C LEU A 265 15.64 -11.05 -6.40
N ALA A 266 15.41 -9.86 -5.85
CA ALA A 266 15.91 -8.62 -6.42
C ALA A 266 17.43 -8.65 -6.55
N LYS A 267 18.14 -9.06 -5.50
CA LYS A 267 19.60 -9.22 -5.49
C LYS A 267 20.07 -10.19 -6.57
N LEU A 268 19.42 -11.35 -6.68
CA LEU A 268 19.75 -12.35 -7.73
C LEU A 268 19.55 -11.78 -9.15
N CYS A 269 18.58 -10.88 -9.34
CA CYS A 269 18.32 -10.19 -10.61
C CYS A 269 19.19 -8.93 -10.81
N GLY A 270 20.09 -8.58 -9.89
CA GLY A 270 20.91 -7.38 -9.97
C GLY A 270 20.13 -6.07 -9.75
N VAL A 271 18.97 -6.14 -9.13
CA VAL A 271 18.13 -4.98 -8.80
C VAL A 271 18.40 -4.55 -7.36
N LYS A 272 18.67 -3.26 -7.17
CA LYS A 272 19.07 -2.65 -5.89
C LYS A 272 18.04 -1.62 -5.42
N PRO A 273 16.93 -2.06 -4.83
CA PRO A 273 15.94 -1.12 -4.31
C PRO A 273 16.47 -0.38 -3.08
N HIS A 274 15.98 0.84 -2.86
CA HIS A 274 16.26 1.61 -1.65
C HIS A 274 15.28 1.29 -0.51
N CYS A 275 14.12 0.70 -0.85
CA CYS A 275 13.05 0.37 0.07
C CYS A 275 12.23 -0.81 -0.43
N LEU A 276 11.68 -1.60 0.50
CA LEU A 276 10.67 -2.63 0.22
C LEU A 276 9.36 -2.25 0.91
N ALA A 277 8.27 -2.20 0.14
CA ALA A 277 6.92 -2.04 0.67
C ALA A 277 6.20 -3.40 0.69
N VAL A 278 5.57 -3.76 1.81
CA VAL A 278 4.86 -5.04 1.98
C VAL A 278 3.48 -4.79 2.58
N GLY A 279 2.43 -5.25 1.92
CA GLY A 279 1.04 -5.07 2.34
C GLY A 279 0.34 -6.38 2.69
N SER A 280 -0.28 -7.02 1.70
CA SER A 280 -1.13 -8.22 1.91
C SER A 280 -0.39 -9.36 2.61
N TYR A 281 0.88 -9.58 2.30
CA TYR A 281 1.68 -10.61 2.97
C TYR A 281 1.93 -10.26 4.44
N ALA A 282 2.29 -9.01 4.74
CA ALA A 282 2.51 -8.54 6.10
C ALA A 282 1.26 -8.71 6.98
N ARG A 283 0.07 -8.43 6.43
CA ARG A 283 -1.22 -8.66 7.11
C ARG A 283 -1.52 -10.16 7.27
N LYS A 284 -1.28 -10.96 6.22
CA LYS A 284 -1.55 -12.40 6.19
C LYS A 284 -0.84 -13.14 7.32
N ILE A 285 0.45 -12.86 7.56
CA ILE A 285 1.27 -13.60 8.54
C ILE A 285 0.87 -13.36 9.99
N ILE A 286 0.19 -12.25 10.29
CA ILE A 286 -0.30 -11.91 11.64
C ILE A 286 -1.83 -11.87 11.72
N LYS A 287 -2.55 -12.40 10.70
CA LYS A 287 -4.02 -12.28 10.58
C LYS A 287 -4.78 -12.73 11.82
N ASN A 288 -4.34 -13.82 12.47
CA ASN A 288 -5.02 -14.35 13.66
C ASN A 288 -4.93 -13.39 14.84
N TYR A 289 -3.83 -12.68 14.98
CA TYR A 289 -3.64 -11.67 16.03
C TYR A 289 -4.44 -10.40 15.77
N LEU A 290 -4.57 -9.98 14.51
CA LEU A 290 -5.38 -8.81 14.15
C LEU A 290 -6.88 -8.99 14.50
N LYS A 291 -7.36 -10.25 14.52
CA LYS A 291 -8.75 -10.59 14.90
C LYS A 291 -9.00 -10.55 16.41
N MET A 292 -7.97 -10.48 17.22
CA MET A 292 -8.11 -10.39 18.68
C MET A 292 -8.43 -8.94 19.06
N ASP A 293 -9.54 -8.72 19.77
CA ASP A 293 -9.91 -7.37 20.20
C ASP A 293 -8.93 -6.82 21.25
N ASP A 294 -8.40 -7.71 22.10
CA ASP A 294 -7.50 -7.41 23.22
C ASP A 294 -6.01 -7.50 22.86
N ILE A 295 -5.64 -7.57 21.57
CA ILE A 295 -4.25 -7.83 21.17
C ILE A 295 -3.25 -6.81 21.74
N LEU A 296 -3.64 -5.55 21.89
CA LEU A 296 -2.74 -4.50 22.38
C LEU A 296 -2.51 -4.59 23.88
N GLU A 297 -3.43 -5.16 24.64
CA GLU A 297 -3.36 -5.41 26.10
C GLU A 297 -2.77 -6.79 26.41
N ASN A 298 -2.91 -7.76 25.51
CA ASN A 298 -2.43 -9.12 25.69
C ASN A 298 -0.94 -9.24 25.34
N LYS A 299 -0.09 -8.97 26.36
CA LYS A 299 1.38 -8.94 26.17
C LYS A 299 1.95 -10.19 25.52
N LYS A 300 1.40 -11.38 25.82
CA LYS A 300 1.90 -12.64 25.23
C LYS A 300 1.61 -12.70 23.75
N ALA A 301 0.35 -12.50 23.36
CA ALA A 301 -0.08 -12.52 21.96
C ALA A 301 0.59 -11.39 21.14
N LEU A 302 0.71 -10.20 21.72
CA LEU A 302 1.40 -9.07 21.09
C LEU A 302 2.88 -9.40 20.81
N ASN A 303 3.61 -9.98 21.78
CA ASN A 303 5.01 -10.35 21.59
C ASN A 303 5.17 -11.44 20.51
N GLU A 304 4.26 -12.39 20.42
CA GLU A 304 4.26 -13.41 19.36
C GLU A 304 4.03 -12.77 17.99
N ALA A 305 3.04 -11.88 17.86
CA ALA A 305 2.78 -11.15 16.61
C ALA A 305 3.98 -10.29 16.19
N VAL A 306 4.59 -9.58 17.14
CA VAL A 306 5.80 -8.76 16.92
C VAL A 306 6.97 -9.62 16.44
N LYS A 307 7.19 -10.81 17.03
CA LYS A 307 8.25 -11.72 16.61
C LYS A 307 8.08 -12.16 15.15
N ILE A 308 6.85 -12.47 14.73
CA ILE A 308 6.55 -12.84 13.35
C ILE A 308 6.78 -11.65 12.40
N ALA A 309 6.26 -10.47 12.74
CA ALA A 309 6.45 -9.25 11.96
C ALA A 309 7.93 -8.86 11.85
N LYS A 310 8.69 -9.00 12.95
CA LYS A 310 10.12 -8.67 12.99
C LYS A 310 10.94 -9.57 12.05
N ALA A 311 10.64 -10.85 11.98
CA ALA A 311 11.32 -11.75 11.04
C ALA A 311 11.17 -11.29 9.58
N LEU A 312 10.00 -10.77 9.19
CA LEU A 312 9.79 -10.19 7.86
C LEU A 312 10.60 -8.89 7.66
N VAL A 313 10.57 -7.99 8.64
CA VAL A 313 11.31 -6.72 8.57
C VAL A 313 12.81 -6.97 8.48
N ASP A 314 13.36 -7.81 9.36
CA ASP A 314 14.79 -8.10 9.44
C ASP A 314 15.31 -8.72 8.13
N ILE A 315 14.68 -9.79 7.62
CA ILE A 315 15.11 -10.44 6.37
C ILE A 315 15.05 -9.49 5.17
N SER A 316 14.06 -8.60 5.15
CA SER A 316 13.93 -7.61 4.08
C SER A 316 15.07 -6.60 4.10
N LEU A 317 15.46 -6.13 5.29
CA LEU A 317 16.53 -5.13 5.46
C LEU A 317 17.93 -5.75 5.27
N GLU A 318 18.17 -6.95 5.78
CA GLU A 318 19.46 -7.65 5.64
C GLU A 318 19.85 -7.84 4.18
N ASN A 319 18.92 -8.29 3.34
CA ASN A 319 19.20 -8.51 1.92
C ASN A 319 19.44 -7.22 1.13
N MET A 320 18.90 -6.08 1.58
CA MET A 320 19.15 -4.78 0.94
C MET A 320 20.49 -4.16 1.34
N LYS A 321 21.01 -4.44 2.55
CA LYS A 321 22.26 -3.88 3.07
C LYS A 321 23.50 -4.62 2.58
N ASN A 322 23.39 -5.90 2.26
CA ASN A 322 24.50 -6.78 1.89
C ASN A 322 24.89 -6.68 0.41
N ASP A 323 24.79 -5.49 -0.19
CA ASP A 323 25.21 -5.20 -1.58
C ASP A 323 26.55 -4.46 -1.67
#